data_b6080db4219195eeb6728d01b74181b9
#
_entry.id   b6080db4219195eeb6728d01b74181b9
#
_cell.length_a   1.000
_cell.length_b   1.000
_cell.length_c   1.000
_cell.angle_alpha   90.00
_cell.angle_beta   90.00
_cell.angle_gamma   90.00
#
_symmetry.space_group_name_H-M   'P 1'
#
loop_
_entity.id
_entity.type
_entity.pdbx_description
1 polymer ?
#
loop_
_entity_poly.entity_id
_entity_poly.type
_entity_poly.pdbx_seq_one_letter_code
_entity_poly.pdbx_strand_id
1 'polypeptide(L)'
;MNTEERTIVAISTSHGIMHAYLVLLPAMIPILGGELGDIATVGMLASLVTLFYGWLSLPIGFLADRYSKKTLIMMSMILCGGASILIGISPSIPIAAVGLIVLGVGASLYHPCGYAHMALVSDESRGRYMGFQGLGGDMGMAVSYLTSSLLGARFGWRMTFIIWGVTGLIMAVIDYLIAEDIACPMPEGGHAGPVETLRRMFGTTNKATLIITLGIVVLSGMLWTGVSSFIMVFMEEQKGVSFVIAGGLSTLKYTVGAFAQILGGELSDKMGRKKLLLFGYAGFALTLLGFVLSPSSLPVLVLIVVVLGFTFFITQSPMNALLGDVARKDTVGVTYGVNFTLKYGIGFFTPAIAGWLALNYGYSSVFYFFAALSALAFGITLLIKEN
;
A
#
# COMPACT_ATOMS: atom_id res chain seq x y z
N MET A 1 23.49 16.60 9.39
CA MET A 1 22.16 16.16 9.85
C MET A 1 22.16 16.16 11.36
N ASN A 2 21.21 16.85 11.97
CA ASN A 2 20.96 16.76 13.41
C ASN A 2 20.28 15.41 13.76
N THR A 3 20.08 15.13 15.05
CA THR A 3 19.51 13.83 15.50
C THR A 3 18.07 13.63 15.02
N GLU A 4 17.27 14.69 15.00
CA GLU A 4 15.92 14.70 14.48
C GLU A 4 15.88 14.30 12.99
N GLU A 5 16.69 14.96 12.15
CA GLU A 5 16.78 14.64 10.72
C GLU A 5 17.23 13.20 10.47
N ARG A 6 18.16 12.67 11.29
CA ARG A 6 18.60 11.26 11.20
C ARG A 6 17.45 10.31 11.51
N THR A 7 16.69 10.60 12.57
CA THR A 7 15.52 9.82 12.96
C THR A 7 14.47 9.79 11.86
N ILE A 8 14.17 10.94 11.25
CA ILE A 8 13.19 11.04 10.16
C ILE A 8 13.63 10.24 8.95
N VAL A 9 14.91 10.34 8.56
CA VAL A 9 15.43 9.57 7.43
C VAL A 9 15.38 8.06 7.72
N ALA A 10 15.78 7.62 8.92
CA ALA A 10 15.72 6.22 9.30
C ALA A 10 14.29 5.68 9.23
N ILE A 11 13.33 6.34 9.88
CA ILE A 11 11.92 5.92 9.89
C ILE A 11 11.32 5.97 8.49
N SER A 12 11.59 7.00 7.67
CA SER A 12 11.10 7.05 6.29
C SER A 12 11.71 5.94 5.41
N THR A 13 12.95 5.54 5.66
CA THR A 13 13.58 4.40 5.00
C THR A 13 12.93 3.09 5.42
N SER A 14 12.65 2.90 6.70
CA SER A 14 11.87 1.75 7.21
C SER A 14 10.48 1.69 6.60
N HIS A 15 9.84 2.84 6.33
CA HIS A 15 8.59 2.91 5.58
C HIS A 15 8.72 2.33 4.17
N GLY A 16 9.79 2.73 3.47
CA GLY A 16 10.08 2.20 2.14
C GLY A 16 10.30 0.68 2.15
N ILE A 17 11.09 0.19 3.10
CA ILE A 17 11.35 -1.25 3.24
C ILE A 17 10.07 -2.03 3.58
N MET A 18 9.23 -1.49 4.46
CA MET A 18 7.93 -2.11 4.78
C MET A 18 7.03 -2.17 3.55
N HIS A 19 6.95 -1.09 2.77
CA HIS A 19 6.18 -1.08 1.51
C HIS A 19 6.78 -2.03 0.46
N ALA A 20 8.10 -2.19 0.43
CA ALA A 20 8.75 -3.17 -0.43
C ALA A 20 8.28 -4.60 -0.13
N TYR A 21 8.12 -4.95 1.14
CA TYR A 21 7.59 -6.27 1.53
C TYR A 21 6.14 -6.51 1.05
N LEU A 22 5.30 -5.48 1.01
CA LEU A 22 3.90 -5.62 0.54
C LEU A 22 3.83 -6.00 -0.94
N VAL A 23 4.84 -5.65 -1.73
CA VAL A 23 4.89 -5.95 -3.17
C VAL A 23 5.91 -7.03 -3.53
N LEU A 24 6.61 -7.60 -2.55
CA LEU A 24 7.68 -8.58 -2.80
C LEU A 24 7.14 -9.88 -3.41
N LEU A 25 6.09 -10.49 -2.82
CA LEU A 25 5.45 -11.66 -3.42
C LEU A 25 4.83 -11.33 -4.80
N PRO A 26 4.03 -10.25 -4.96
CA PRO A 26 3.58 -9.78 -6.25
C PRO A 26 4.67 -9.66 -7.32
N ALA A 27 5.84 -9.13 -6.95
CA ALA A 27 6.96 -8.98 -7.87
C ALA A 27 7.57 -10.33 -8.29
N MET A 28 7.42 -11.38 -7.49
CA MET A 28 7.97 -12.71 -7.77
C MET A 28 7.01 -13.65 -8.49
N ILE A 29 5.71 -13.32 -8.58
CA ILE A 29 4.70 -14.20 -9.20
C ILE A 29 5.14 -14.76 -10.55
N PRO A 30 5.73 -13.97 -11.48
CA PRO A 30 6.12 -14.47 -12.80
C PRO A 30 7.14 -15.62 -12.76
N ILE A 31 7.99 -15.67 -11.75
CA ILE A 31 9.10 -16.67 -11.67
C ILE A 31 8.88 -17.76 -10.61
N LEU A 32 7.70 -17.83 -9.99
CA LEU A 32 7.41 -18.87 -8.99
C LEU A 32 7.35 -20.29 -9.61
N GLY A 33 7.06 -20.39 -10.92
CA GLY A 33 7.12 -21.65 -11.66
C GLY A 33 6.21 -22.75 -11.12
N GLY A 34 5.11 -22.39 -10.43
CA GLY A 34 4.21 -23.34 -9.78
C GLY A 34 4.69 -23.90 -8.42
N GLU A 35 5.87 -23.51 -7.93
CA GLU A 35 6.39 -23.99 -6.63
C GLU A 35 5.49 -23.61 -5.44
N LEU A 36 4.74 -22.51 -5.54
CA LEU A 36 3.75 -22.08 -4.56
C LEU A 36 2.30 -22.36 -4.99
N GLY A 37 2.11 -23.30 -5.92
CA GLY A 37 0.81 -23.67 -6.45
C GLY A 37 0.45 -22.94 -7.76
N ASP A 38 -0.81 -23.07 -8.18
CA ASP A 38 -1.33 -22.36 -9.33
C ASP A 38 -1.56 -20.86 -9.05
N ILE A 39 -1.92 -20.09 -10.06
CA ILE A 39 -2.11 -18.64 -9.96
C ILE A 39 -3.24 -18.27 -8.98
N ALA A 40 -4.25 -19.12 -8.80
CA ALA A 40 -5.31 -18.89 -7.81
C ALA A 40 -4.77 -19.07 -6.39
N THR A 41 -3.97 -20.12 -6.16
CA THR A 41 -3.27 -20.34 -4.88
C THR A 41 -2.34 -19.19 -4.54
N VAL A 42 -1.55 -18.71 -5.52
CA VAL A 42 -0.65 -17.56 -5.33
C VAL A 42 -1.44 -16.28 -5.03
N GLY A 43 -2.58 -16.07 -5.68
CA GLY A 43 -3.49 -14.96 -5.38
C GLY A 43 -4.02 -15.01 -3.95
N MET A 44 -4.38 -16.20 -3.45
CA MET A 44 -4.78 -16.40 -2.04
C MET A 44 -3.61 -16.13 -1.08
N LEU A 45 -2.41 -16.59 -1.40
CA LEU A 45 -1.21 -16.33 -0.60
C LEU A 45 -0.90 -14.83 -0.52
N ALA A 46 -0.99 -14.10 -1.62
CA ALA A 46 -0.82 -12.64 -1.64
C ALA A 46 -1.87 -11.93 -0.79
N SER A 47 -3.08 -12.47 -0.73
CA SER A 47 -4.17 -11.97 0.11
C SER A 47 -3.87 -12.04 1.62
N LEU A 48 -3.08 -13.03 2.08
CA LEU A 48 -2.75 -13.20 3.50
C LEU A 48 -2.00 -11.99 4.06
N VAL A 49 -1.05 -11.45 3.31
CA VAL A 49 -0.28 -10.27 3.74
C VAL A 49 -1.20 -9.09 3.99
N THR A 50 -2.04 -8.77 3.01
CA THR A 50 -2.94 -7.61 3.07
C THR A 50 -4.08 -7.80 4.08
N LEU A 51 -4.54 -9.03 4.30
CA LEU A 51 -5.51 -9.37 5.34
C LEU A 51 -5.01 -8.96 6.73
N PHE A 52 -3.86 -9.50 7.13
CA PHE A 52 -3.32 -9.24 8.46
C PHE A 52 -2.82 -7.81 8.60
N TYR A 53 -2.21 -7.26 7.55
CA TYR A 53 -1.83 -5.85 7.51
C TYR A 53 -3.03 -4.91 7.73
N GLY A 54 -4.14 -5.13 7.03
CA GLY A 54 -5.33 -4.28 7.12
C GLY A 54 -6.06 -4.43 8.46
N TRP A 55 -6.44 -5.65 8.84
CA TRP A 55 -7.26 -5.87 10.03
C TRP A 55 -6.55 -5.57 11.34
N LEU A 56 -5.23 -5.74 11.40
CA LEU A 56 -4.46 -5.42 12.60
C LEU A 56 -4.08 -3.94 12.70
N SER A 57 -4.18 -3.14 11.62
CA SER A 57 -3.82 -1.71 11.66
C SER A 57 -4.61 -0.92 12.71
N LEU A 58 -5.91 -1.23 12.89
CA LEU A 58 -6.74 -0.55 13.90
C LEU A 58 -6.35 -0.93 15.33
N PRO A 59 -6.27 -2.22 15.74
CA PRO A 59 -5.80 -2.58 17.09
C PRO A 59 -4.36 -2.12 17.36
N ILE A 60 -3.48 -2.13 16.38
CA ILE A 60 -2.10 -1.62 16.53
C ILE A 60 -2.10 -0.11 16.77
N GLY A 61 -3.03 0.64 16.19
CA GLY A 61 -3.20 2.06 16.50
C GLY A 61 -3.34 2.32 18.01
N PHE A 62 -4.13 1.50 18.70
CA PHE A 62 -4.26 1.59 20.17
C PHE A 62 -2.98 1.19 20.94
N LEU A 63 -2.18 0.26 20.39
CA LEU A 63 -0.88 -0.06 20.96
C LEU A 63 0.13 1.08 20.75
N ALA A 64 0.10 1.72 19.58
CA ALA A 64 0.98 2.86 19.28
C ALA A 64 0.81 4.03 20.24
N ASP A 65 -0.38 4.19 20.83
CA ASP A 65 -0.64 5.21 21.85
C ASP A 65 -0.06 4.86 23.23
N ARG A 66 0.29 3.59 23.48
CA ARG A 66 0.73 3.09 24.78
C ARG A 66 2.19 2.70 24.85
N TYR A 67 2.76 2.31 23.72
CA TYR A 67 4.13 1.79 23.63
C TYR A 67 5.04 2.72 22.83
N SER A 68 6.34 2.56 23.04
CA SER A 68 7.38 3.22 22.27
C SER A 68 7.19 2.99 20.77
N LYS A 69 7.05 4.06 20.01
CA LYS A 69 6.88 4.00 18.55
C LYS A 69 8.12 3.45 17.87
N LYS A 70 9.31 3.86 18.36
CA LYS A 70 10.59 3.29 17.93
C LYS A 70 10.60 1.77 18.08
N THR A 71 10.23 1.26 19.24
CA THR A 71 10.20 -0.18 19.52
C THR A 71 9.26 -0.92 18.57
N LEU A 72 8.05 -0.39 18.33
CA LEU A 72 7.08 -1.01 17.43
C LEU A 72 7.53 -0.98 15.96
N ILE A 73 8.20 0.09 15.52
CA ILE A 73 8.79 0.18 14.18
C ILE A 73 9.92 -0.86 14.02
N MET A 74 10.81 -0.97 15.02
CA MET A 74 11.84 -2.00 15.03
C MET A 74 11.26 -3.42 14.97
N MET A 75 10.23 -3.69 15.79
CA MET A 75 9.53 -4.98 15.77
C MET A 75 8.92 -5.26 14.40
N SER A 76 8.37 -4.24 13.72
CA SER A 76 7.90 -4.36 12.33
C SER A 76 9.02 -4.85 11.42
N MET A 77 10.19 -4.23 11.47
CA MET A 77 11.34 -4.61 10.63
C MET A 77 11.85 -6.02 10.96
N ILE A 78 11.90 -6.39 12.24
CA ILE A 78 12.32 -7.73 12.68
C ILE A 78 11.32 -8.80 12.19
N LEU A 79 10.03 -8.58 12.39
CA LEU A 79 9.01 -9.53 11.97
C LEU A 79 8.95 -9.66 10.45
N CYS A 80 8.94 -8.55 9.71
CA CYS A 80 8.92 -8.58 8.26
C CYS A 80 10.20 -9.21 7.69
N GLY A 81 11.37 -8.85 8.23
CA GLY A 81 12.66 -9.42 7.81
C GLY A 81 12.76 -10.92 8.10
N GLY A 82 12.43 -11.35 9.31
CA GLY A 82 12.40 -12.77 9.69
C GLY A 82 11.37 -13.58 8.89
N ALA A 83 10.18 -13.02 8.67
CA ALA A 83 9.14 -13.63 7.84
C ALA A 83 9.60 -13.79 6.39
N SER A 84 10.27 -12.78 5.83
CA SER A 84 10.82 -12.84 4.47
C SER A 84 11.86 -13.95 4.34
N ILE A 85 12.77 -14.09 5.32
CA ILE A 85 13.72 -15.22 5.34
C ILE A 85 12.96 -16.55 5.42
N LEU A 86 11.96 -16.66 6.31
CA LEU A 86 11.16 -17.89 6.45
C LEU A 86 10.47 -18.27 5.12
N ILE A 87 9.94 -17.31 4.37
CA ILE A 87 9.36 -17.54 3.05
C ILE A 87 10.44 -18.05 2.08
N GLY A 88 11.60 -17.41 2.05
CA GLY A 88 12.70 -17.80 1.15
C GLY A 88 13.24 -19.21 1.39
N ILE A 89 13.26 -19.67 2.63
CA ILE A 89 13.73 -21.03 2.98
C ILE A 89 12.58 -22.05 3.09
N SER A 90 11.33 -21.64 2.83
CA SER A 90 10.15 -22.51 3.04
C SER A 90 10.19 -23.75 2.13
N PRO A 91 10.04 -24.96 2.68
CA PRO A 91 9.99 -26.19 1.89
C PRO A 91 8.57 -26.53 1.38
N SER A 92 7.55 -25.79 1.80
CA SER A 92 6.16 -26.10 1.49
C SER A 92 5.26 -24.84 1.52
N ILE A 93 4.15 -24.91 0.81
CA ILE A 93 3.13 -23.84 0.76
C ILE A 93 2.61 -23.44 2.14
N PRO A 94 2.27 -24.36 3.08
CA PRO A 94 1.80 -23.98 4.42
C PRO A 94 2.85 -23.16 5.21
N ILE A 95 4.15 -23.50 5.09
CA ILE A 95 5.21 -22.74 5.77
C ILE A 95 5.38 -21.36 5.13
N ALA A 96 5.34 -21.27 3.81
CA ALA A 96 5.32 -19.98 3.12
C ALA A 96 4.10 -19.12 3.54
N ALA A 97 2.92 -19.73 3.68
CA ALA A 97 1.72 -19.05 4.16
C ALA A 97 1.88 -18.50 5.59
N VAL A 98 2.49 -19.29 6.50
CA VAL A 98 2.82 -18.78 7.85
C VAL A 98 3.77 -17.58 7.76
N GLY A 99 4.79 -17.65 6.92
CA GLY A 99 5.70 -16.52 6.67
C GLY A 99 4.94 -15.27 6.18
N LEU A 100 4.01 -15.43 5.23
CA LEU A 100 3.19 -14.32 4.70
C LEU A 100 2.25 -13.73 5.75
N ILE A 101 1.68 -14.56 6.63
CA ILE A 101 0.88 -14.10 7.78
C ILE A 101 1.75 -13.26 8.72
N VAL A 102 2.92 -13.76 9.12
CA VAL A 102 3.84 -13.04 10.01
C VAL A 102 4.32 -11.74 9.37
N LEU A 103 4.55 -11.74 8.05
CA LEU A 103 4.89 -10.53 7.30
C LEU A 103 3.77 -9.49 7.37
N GLY A 104 2.51 -9.91 7.17
CA GLY A 104 1.34 -9.03 7.30
C GLY A 104 1.17 -8.46 8.72
N VAL A 105 1.40 -9.29 9.75
CA VAL A 105 1.41 -8.85 11.17
C VAL A 105 2.52 -7.83 11.39
N GLY A 106 3.74 -8.12 10.93
CA GLY A 106 4.88 -7.20 11.04
C GLY A 106 4.61 -5.86 10.35
N ALA A 107 4.08 -5.89 9.12
CA ALA A 107 3.75 -4.69 8.36
C ALA A 107 2.67 -3.82 9.06
N SER A 108 1.69 -4.44 9.74
CA SER A 108 0.63 -3.71 10.45
C SER A 108 1.14 -2.82 11.59
N LEU A 109 2.28 -3.16 12.18
CA LEU A 109 2.91 -2.37 13.26
C LEU A 109 3.44 -1.02 12.75
N TYR A 110 3.82 -0.95 11.48
CA TYR A 110 4.56 0.21 10.99
C TYR A 110 3.70 1.48 10.88
N HIS A 111 2.57 1.41 10.14
CA HIS A 111 1.82 2.62 9.75
C HIS A 111 1.32 3.46 10.92
N PRO A 112 0.63 2.89 11.92
CA PRO A 112 0.16 3.68 13.06
C PRO A 112 1.32 4.34 13.82
N CYS A 113 2.43 3.62 13.97
CA CYS A 113 3.60 4.09 14.72
C CYS A 113 4.41 5.12 13.94
N GLY A 114 4.67 4.88 12.65
CA GLY A 114 5.44 5.77 11.78
C GLY A 114 4.76 7.13 11.60
N TYR A 115 3.45 7.13 11.27
CA TYR A 115 2.71 8.38 11.16
C TYR A 115 2.58 9.13 12.49
N ALA A 116 2.33 8.41 13.60
CA ALA A 116 2.28 9.03 14.92
C ALA A 116 3.66 9.62 15.31
N HIS A 117 4.75 8.94 14.99
CA HIS A 117 6.10 9.47 15.23
C HIS A 117 6.33 10.78 14.48
N MET A 118 6.06 10.80 13.15
CA MET A 118 6.20 12.00 12.32
C MET A 118 5.31 13.17 12.78
N ALA A 119 4.13 12.86 13.32
CA ALA A 119 3.21 13.88 13.81
C ALA A 119 3.71 14.55 15.12
N LEU A 120 4.52 13.87 15.92
CA LEU A 120 4.98 14.31 17.22
C LEU A 120 6.36 14.98 17.21
N VAL A 121 7.14 14.82 16.12
CA VAL A 121 8.52 15.34 16.06
C VAL A 121 8.55 16.87 16.08
N SER A 122 7.74 17.54 15.26
CA SER A 122 7.71 19.01 15.17
C SER A 122 6.39 19.52 14.60
N ASP A 123 5.80 20.52 15.25
CA ASP A 123 4.60 21.18 14.75
C ASP A 123 4.86 21.99 13.48
N GLU A 124 6.01 22.69 13.40
CA GLU A 124 6.38 23.52 12.24
C GLU A 124 6.71 22.69 11.00
N SER A 125 7.37 21.55 11.19
CA SER A 125 7.87 20.70 10.09
C SER A 125 6.99 19.48 9.79
N ARG A 126 5.86 19.32 10.49
CA ARG A 126 4.96 18.16 10.39
C ARG A 126 4.60 17.83 8.93
N GLY A 127 4.20 18.81 8.15
CA GLY A 127 3.83 18.61 6.74
C GLY A 127 5.00 18.09 5.90
N ARG A 128 6.20 18.63 6.10
CA ARG A 128 7.43 18.18 5.43
C ARG A 128 7.77 16.73 5.81
N TYR A 129 7.68 16.37 7.07
CA TYR A 129 8.01 15.03 7.55
C TYR A 129 7.00 13.97 7.10
N MET A 130 5.71 14.32 7.07
CA MET A 130 4.67 13.49 6.46
C MET A 130 4.92 13.30 4.95
N GLY A 131 5.43 14.31 4.26
CA GLY A 131 5.84 14.22 2.86
C GLY A 131 7.01 13.23 2.65
N PHE A 132 8.05 13.29 3.48
CA PHE A 132 9.16 12.32 3.44
C PHE A 132 8.68 10.90 3.73
N GLN A 133 7.76 10.75 4.70
CA GLN A 133 7.14 9.48 5.01
C GLN A 133 6.40 8.90 3.81
N GLY A 134 5.55 9.69 3.16
CA GLY A 134 4.83 9.27 1.96
C GLY A 134 5.76 8.89 0.80
N LEU A 135 6.72 9.77 0.50
CA LEU A 135 7.72 9.53 -0.53
C LEU A 135 8.53 8.25 -0.25
N GLY A 136 8.93 8.03 1.01
CA GLY A 136 9.63 6.81 1.42
C GLY A 136 8.87 5.55 1.04
N GLY A 137 7.56 5.49 1.35
CA GLY A 137 6.70 4.35 1.02
C GLY A 137 6.60 4.08 -0.48
N ASP A 138 6.28 5.10 -1.28
CA ASP A 138 6.12 4.96 -2.73
C ASP A 138 7.44 4.59 -3.42
N MET A 139 8.54 5.22 -3.03
CA MET A 139 9.87 4.89 -3.54
C MET A 139 10.32 3.49 -3.12
N GLY A 140 9.95 3.04 -1.92
CA GLY A 140 10.20 1.67 -1.47
C GLY A 140 9.56 0.63 -2.39
N MET A 141 8.32 0.84 -2.82
CA MET A 141 7.66 -0.02 -3.81
C MET A 141 8.37 0.02 -5.16
N ALA A 142 8.72 1.22 -5.65
CA ALA A 142 9.45 1.37 -6.91
C ALA A 142 10.79 0.61 -6.88
N VAL A 143 11.58 0.81 -5.83
CA VAL A 143 12.88 0.13 -5.63
C VAL A 143 12.67 -1.39 -5.50
N SER A 144 11.63 -1.84 -4.81
CA SER A 144 11.33 -3.26 -4.65
C SER A 144 11.09 -3.96 -5.99
N TYR A 145 10.25 -3.41 -6.87
CA TYR A 145 9.99 -4.02 -8.17
C TYR A 145 11.26 -4.15 -9.02
N LEU A 146 12.09 -3.10 -9.06
CA LEU A 146 13.34 -3.12 -9.83
C LEU A 146 14.33 -4.12 -9.23
N THR A 147 14.66 -3.97 -7.95
CA THR A 147 15.68 -4.81 -7.32
C THR A 147 15.23 -6.26 -7.22
N SER A 148 13.95 -6.52 -6.94
CA SER A 148 13.41 -7.87 -6.88
C SER A 148 13.40 -8.56 -8.23
N SER A 149 13.11 -7.84 -9.33
CA SER A 149 13.19 -8.43 -10.66
C SER A 149 14.63 -8.74 -11.07
N LEU A 150 15.60 -7.88 -10.74
CA LEU A 150 17.03 -8.13 -10.99
C LEU A 150 17.56 -9.29 -10.15
N LEU A 151 17.27 -9.31 -8.85
CA LEU A 151 17.67 -10.38 -7.95
C LEU A 151 16.99 -11.70 -8.31
N GLY A 152 15.68 -11.66 -8.61
CA GLY A 152 14.92 -12.84 -9.02
C GLY A 152 15.43 -13.46 -10.30
N ALA A 153 15.76 -12.65 -11.31
CA ALA A 153 16.36 -13.12 -12.56
C ALA A 153 17.74 -13.75 -12.35
N ARG A 154 18.52 -13.27 -11.38
CA ARG A 154 19.89 -13.73 -11.14
C ARG A 154 19.98 -14.89 -10.16
N PHE A 155 19.19 -14.88 -9.08
CA PHE A 155 19.32 -15.77 -7.93
C PHE A 155 18.04 -16.56 -7.60
N GLY A 156 16.95 -16.32 -8.34
CA GLY A 156 15.66 -16.91 -8.08
C GLY A 156 14.88 -16.22 -6.94
N TRP A 157 13.59 -16.55 -6.85
CA TRP A 157 12.67 -15.90 -5.91
C TRP A 157 13.03 -16.15 -4.43
N ARG A 158 13.54 -17.33 -4.09
CA ARG A 158 13.91 -17.69 -2.72
C ARG A 158 15.02 -16.80 -2.16
N MET A 159 16.10 -16.62 -2.93
CA MET A 159 17.20 -15.73 -2.54
C MET A 159 16.77 -14.26 -2.50
N THR A 160 15.85 -13.85 -3.36
CA THR A 160 15.29 -12.50 -3.32
C THR A 160 14.59 -12.23 -1.99
N PHE A 161 13.76 -13.17 -1.51
CA PHE A 161 13.13 -13.07 -0.19
C PHE A 161 14.15 -13.04 0.95
N ILE A 162 15.21 -13.87 0.89
CA ILE A 162 16.26 -13.89 1.91
C ILE A 162 17.02 -12.55 1.94
N ILE A 163 17.42 -12.01 0.79
CA ILE A 163 18.13 -10.73 0.70
C ILE A 163 17.28 -9.59 1.26
N TRP A 164 16.02 -9.48 0.86
CA TRP A 164 15.11 -8.50 1.44
C TRP A 164 14.91 -8.71 2.94
N GLY A 165 14.86 -9.98 3.40
CA GLY A 165 14.76 -10.31 4.81
C GLY A 165 15.96 -9.80 5.61
N VAL A 166 17.17 -10.02 5.13
CA VAL A 166 18.40 -9.49 5.74
C VAL A 166 18.38 -7.96 5.74
N THR A 167 17.92 -7.33 4.64
CA THR A 167 17.79 -5.87 4.56
C THR A 167 16.90 -5.31 5.67
N GLY A 168 15.77 -5.95 5.97
CA GLY A 168 14.87 -5.53 7.06
C GLY A 168 15.51 -5.71 8.44
N LEU A 169 16.24 -6.80 8.67
CA LEU A 169 16.96 -7.00 9.95
C LEU A 169 18.06 -5.96 10.15
N ILE A 170 18.81 -5.62 9.09
CA ILE A 170 19.80 -4.53 9.13
C ILE A 170 19.10 -3.21 9.45
N MET A 171 17.95 -2.95 8.82
CA MET A 171 17.19 -1.71 9.10
C MET A 171 16.68 -1.64 10.53
N ALA A 172 16.28 -2.76 11.14
CA ALA A 172 15.92 -2.81 12.55
C ALA A 172 17.10 -2.39 13.46
N VAL A 173 18.32 -2.82 13.12
CA VAL A 173 19.54 -2.40 13.84
C VAL A 173 19.81 -0.90 13.63
N ILE A 174 19.63 -0.40 12.42
CA ILE A 174 19.78 1.03 12.11
C ILE A 174 18.78 1.86 12.91
N ASP A 175 17.49 1.45 12.95
CA ASP A 175 16.45 2.13 13.74
C ASP A 175 16.81 2.11 15.23
N TYR A 176 17.33 0.99 15.74
CA TYR A 176 17.79 0.91 17.13
C TYR A 176 18.88 1.94 17.46
N LEU A 177 19.86 2.07 16.57
CA LEU A 177 21.03 2.93 16.79
C LEU A 177 20.77 4.40 16.53
N ILE A 178 19.88 4.74 15.56
CA ILE A 178 19.74 6.09 15.04
C ILE A 178 18.43 6.76 15.44
N ALA A 179 17.30 6.03 15.43
CA ALA A 179 16.01 6.63 15.74
C ALA A 179 15.90 7.01 17.20
N GLU A 180 15.43 8.21 17.48
CA GLU A 180 15.04 8.62 18.84
C GLU A 180 13.61 8.18 19.13
N ASP A 181 13.37 7.83 20.40
CA ASP A 181 12.02 7.56 20.87
C ASP A 181 11.32 8.85 21.25
N ILE A 182 10.07 9.00 20.85
CA ILE A 182 9.24 10.13 21.21
C ILE A 182 8.24 9.66 22.24
N ALA A 183 8.29 10.30 23.43
CA ALA A 183 7.34 10.05 24.49
C ALA A 183 5.91 10.31 23.99
N CYS A 184 5.02 9.37 24.26
CA CYS A 184 3.60 9.55 23.98
C CYS A 184 2.98 10.31 25.18
N PRO A 185 2.50 11.56 24.98
CA PRO A 185 1.75 12.22 26.05
C PRO A 185 0.46 11.43 26.29
N MET A 186 0.31 10.85 27.47
CA MET A 186 -0.97 10.25 27.87
C MET A 186 -2.01 11.36 28.01
N PRO A 187 -3.18 11.28 27.34
CA PRO A 187 -4.23 12.26 27.51
C PRO A 187 -4.71 12.30 28.97
N GLU A 188 -4.81 13.49 29.54
CA GLU A 188 -5.50 13.67 30.81
C GLU A 188 -6.96 13.20 30.67
N GLY A 189 -7.35 12.14 31.38
CA GLY A 189 -8.70 11.59 31.35
C GLY A 189 -8.89 10.25 30.62
N GLY A 190 -7.82 9.69 30.04
CA GLY A 190 -7.87 8.39 29.35
C GLY A 190 -8.52 8.46 27.95
N HIS A 191 -8.30 7.41 27.16
CA HIS A 191 -8.93 7.29 25.85
C HIS A 191 -10.38 6.77 26.00
N ALA A 192 -11.32 7.36 25.27
CA ALA A 192 -12.63 6.76 25.09
C ALA A 192 -12.48 5.33 24.53
N GLY A 193 -13.31 4.40 24.98
CA GLY A 193 -13.25 3.02 24.49
C GLY A 193 -13.45 2.96 22.97
N PRO A 194 -12.90 1.90 22.31
CA PRO A 194 -12.95 1.78 20.84
C PRO A 194 -14.35 1.92 20.24
N VAL A 195 -15.34 1.32 20.90
CA VAL A 195 -16.75 1.36 20.44
C VAL A 195 -17.32 2.77 20.50
N GLU A 196 -17.06 3.49 21.58
CA GLU A 196 -17.54 4.87 21.73
C GLU A 196 -16.87 5.81 20.72
N THR A 197 -15.59 5.63 20.47
CA THR A 197 -14.86 6.42 19.48
C THR A 197 -15.37 6.18 18.06
N LEU A 198 -15.64 4.92 17.70
CA LEU A 198 -16.30 4.60 16.42
C LEU A 198 -17.71 5.20 16.32
N ARG A 199 -18.50 5.13 17.39
CA ARG A 199 -19.83 5.76 17.44
C ARG A 199 -19.75 7.26 17.21
N ARG A 200 -18.78 7.95 17.82
CA ARG A 200 -18.53 9.39 17.63
C ARG A 200 -18.12 9.71 16.20
N MET A 201 -17.26 8.88 15.58
CA MET A 201 -16.87 9.04 14.17
C MET A 201 -18.08 9.09 13.24
N PHE A 202 -19.05 8.16 13.41
CA PHE A 202 -20.28 8.16 12.62
C PHE A 202 -21.31 9.21 13.06
N GLY A 203 -21.06 9.94 14.13
CA GLY A 203 -21.87 11.07 14.59
C GLY A 203 -21.53 12.41 13.89
N THR A 204 -20.76 12.40 12.79
CA THR A 204 -20.45 13.61 12.00
C THR A 204 -21.68 14.16 11.30
N THR A 205 -21.71 15.47 11.08
CA THR A 205 -22.79 16.17 10.34
C THR A 205 -22.85 15.72 8.87
N ASN A 206 -21.71 15.35 8.27
CA ASN A 206 -21.58 14.89 6.90
C ASN A 206 -21.50 13.35 6.78
N LYS A 207 -22.35 12.64 7.51
CA LYS A 207 -22.34 11.17 7.56
C LYS A 207 -22.46 10.51 6.18
N ALA A 208 -23.29 11.06 5.29
CA ALA A 208 -23.45 10.52 3.94
C ALA A 208 -22.13 10.62 3.14
N THR A 209 -21.48 11.78 3.16
CA THR A 209 -20.17 11.95 2.50
C THR A 209 -19.10 11.06 3.11
N LEU A 210 -19.09 10.88 4.44
CA LEU A 210 -18.18 9.94 5.11
C LEU A 210 -18.38 8.51 4.58
N ILE A 211 -19.61 8.01 4.53
CA ILE A 211 -19.91 6.65 4.05
C ILE A 211 -19.51 6.49 2.56
N ILE A 212 -19.83 7.47 1.72
CA ILE A 212 -19.43 7.48 0.31
C ILE A 212 -17.90 7.44 0.18
N THR A 213 -17.19 8.27 0.95
CA THR A 213 -15.70 8.31 0.95
C THR A 213 -15.12 6.97 1.39
N LEU A 214 -15.66 6.35 2.44
CA LEU A 214 -15.22 5.02 2.88
C LEU A 214 -15.49 3.95 1.82
N GLY A 215 -16.59 4.05 1.07
CA GLY A 215 -16.84 3.19 -0.09
C GLY A 215 -15.79 3.33 -1.20
N ILE A 216 -15.40 4.57 -1.51
CA ILE A 216 -14.31 4.85 -2.47
C ILE A 216 -12.97 4.32 -1.95
N VAL A 217 -12.70 4.44 -0.66
CA VAL A 217 -11.50 3.89 0.01
C VAL A 217 -11.40 2.37 -0.18
N VAL A 218 -12.50 1.66 0.00
CA VAL A 218 -12.56 0.20 -0.24
C VAL A 218 -12.17 -0.13 -1.67
N LEU A 219 -12.81 0.52 -2.65
CA LEU A 219 -12.53 0.28 -4.07
C LEU A 219 -11.09 0.65 -4.44
N SER A 220 -10.57 1.77 -3.90
CA SER A 220 -9.16 2.17 -4.07
C SER A 220 -8.20 1.11 -3.51
N GLY A 221 -8.54 0.53 -2.35
CA GLY A 221 -7.78 -0.58 -1.76
C GLY A 221 -7.79 -1.84 -2.62
N MET A 222 -8.95 -2.21 -3.13
CA MET A 222 -9.11 -3.33 -4.05
C MET A 222 -8.29 -3.12 -5.34
N LEU A 223 -8.32 -1.93 -5.92
CA LEU A 223 -7.53 -1.58 -7.10
C LEU A 223 -6.03 -1.64 -6.81
N TRP A 224 -5.60 -1.08 -5.66
CA TRP A 224 -4.20 -1.09 -5.28
C TRP A 224 -3.66 -2.51 -5.09
N THR A 225 -4.33 -3.34 -4.29
CA THR A 225 -3.90 -4.71 -4.00
C THR A 225 -3.93 -5.59 -5.24
N GLY A 226 -4.99 -5.48 -6.04
CA GLY A 226 -5.17 -6.28 -7.25
C GLY A 226 -4.17 -5.94 -8.35
N VAL A 227 -4.07 -4.67 -8.73
CA VAL A 227 -3.15 -4.24 -9.80
C VAL A 227 -1.70 -4.48 -9.38
N SER A 228 -1.33 -4.21 -8.12
CA SER A 228 0.03 -4.49 -7.64
C SER A 228 0.38 -5.97 -7.71
N SER A 229 -0.59 -6.87 -7.45
CA SER A 229 -0.34 -8.31 -7.48
C SER A 229 -0.23 -8.88 -8.89
N PHE A 230 -0.96 -8.34 -9.87
CA PHE A 230 -1.10 -8.99 -11.17
C PHE A 230 -0.45 -8.23 -12.34
N ILE A 231 0.04 -7.00 -12.14
CA ILE A 231 0.59 -6.19 -13.24
C ILE A 231 1.83 -6.83 -13.89
N MET A 232 2.75 -7.40 -13.10
CA MET A 232 3.97 -8.01 -13.65
C MET A 232 3.66 -9.28 -14.43
N VAL A 233 2.86 -10.19 -13.86
CA VAL A 233 2.49 -11.44 -14.51
C VAL A 233 1.67 -11.18 -15.77
N PHE A 234 0.79 -10.16 -15.78
CA PHE A 234 0.07 -9.77 -17.00
C PHE A 234 1.01 -9.27 -18.09
N MET A 235 2.01 -8.45 -17.73
CA MET A 235 2.99 -7.95 -18.70
C MET A 235 3.83 -9.09 -19.30
N GLU A 236 4.20 -10.08 -18.51
CA GLU A 236 4.96 -11.22 -18.96
C GLU A 236 4.09 -12.16 -19.82
N GLU A 237 2.98 -12.64 -19.29
CA GLU A 237 2.13 -13.65 -19.90
C GLU A 237 1.31 -13.14 -21.09
N GLN A 238 0.82 -11.90 -21.05
CA GLN A 238 -0.08 -11.36 -22.08
C GLN A 238 0.62 -10.38 -23.04
N LYS A 239 1.69 -9.74 -22.59
CA LYS A 239 2.43 -8.76 -23.41
C LYS A 239 3.79 -9.27 -23.86
N GLY A 240 4.23 -10.43 -23.36
CA GLY A 240 5.48 -11.08 -23.79
C GLY A 240 6.74 -10.30 -23.42
N VAL A 241 6.67 -9.39 -22.44
CA VAL A 241 7.87 -8.67 -21.98
C VAL A 241 8.62 -9.54 -20.96
N SER A 242 9.93 -9.41 -20.93
CA SER A 242 10.73 -10.18 -19.96
C SER A 242 10.46 -9.72 -18.53
N PHE A 243 10.67 -10.63 -17.55
CA PHE A 243 10.51 -10.39 -16.12
C PHE A 243 11.19 -9.11 -15.64
N VAL A 244 12.44 -8.86 -16.09
CA VAL A 244 13.18 -7.64 -15.70
C VAL A 244 12.56 -6.37 -16.28
N ILE A 245 12.08 -6.42 -17.53
CA ILE A 245 11.37 -5.29 -18.15
C ILE A 245 10.05 -5.02 -17.42
N ALA A 246 9.29 -6.06 -17.07
CA ALA A 246 8.06 -5.92 -16.30
C ALA A 246 8.31 -5.27 -14.92
N GLY A 247 9.41 -5.64 -14.25
CA GLY A 247 9.87 -4.99 -13.02
C GLY A 247 10.21 -3.51 -13.22
N GLY A 248 10.95 -3.18 -14.27
CA GLY A 248 11.28 -1.79 -14.64
C GLY A 248 10.04 -0.94 -14.95
N LEU A 249 9.07 -1.50 -15.69
CA LEU A 249 7.80 -0.83 -15.98
C LEU A 249 6.97 -0.62 -14.70
N SER A 250 6.95 -1.59 -13.79
CA SER A 250 6.29 -1.45 -12.48
C SER A 250 6.96 -0.38 -11.64
N THR A 251 8.30 -0.30 -11.64
CA THR A 251 9.06 0.77 -11.01
C THR A 251 8.66 2.13 -11.55
N LEU A 252 8.59 2.27 -12.88
CA LEU A 252 8.18 3.52 -13.54
C LEU A 252 6.76 3.94 -13.11
N LYS A 253 5.82 2.99 -13.03
CA LYS A 253 4.45 3.25 -12.55
C LYS A 253 4.45 3.88 -11.16
N TYR A 254 5.20 3.31 -10.21
CA TYR A 254 5.24 3.84 -8.84
C TYR A 254 6.02 5.15 -8.72
N THR A 255 7.10 5.31 -9.50
CA THR A 255 7.85 6.58 -9.54
C THR A 255 6.98 7.72 -10.06
N VAL A 256 6.29 7.53 -11.17
CA VAL A 256 5.32 8.50 -11.69
C VAL A 256 4.19 8.73 -10.69
N GLY A 257 3.74 7.67 -10.04
CA GLY A 257 2.72 7.71 -8.99
C GLY A 257 3.10 8.64 -7.83
N ALA A 258 4.32 8.57 -7.33
CA ALA A 258 4.79 9.41 -6.24
C ALA A 258 4.68 10.91 -6.59
N PHE A 259 5.07 11.31 -7.81
CA PHE A 259 4.90 12.69 -8.28
C PHE A 259 3.43 13.05 -8.51
N ALA A 260 2.64 12.14 -9.09
CA ALA A 260 1.22 12.36 -9.31
C ALA A 260 0.44 12.57 -8.01
N GLN A 261 0.82 11.88 -6.93
CA GLN A 261 0.22 12.04 -5.61
C GLN A 261 0.44 13.44 -5.03
N ILE A 262 1.65 14.00 -5.17
CA ILE A 262 1.96 15.37 -4.74
C ILE A 262 1.13 16.37 -5.56
N LEU A 263 1.16 16.24 -6.88
CA LEU A 263 0.40 17.09 -7.79
C LEU A 263 -1.12 17.00 -7.52
N GLY A 264 -1.61 15.80 -7.21
CA GLY A 264 -3.00 15.54 -6.87
C GLY A 264 -3.45 16.30 -5.62
N GLY A 265 -2.59 16.41 -4.61
CA GLY A 265 -2.82 17.24 -3.43
C GLY A 265 -3.04 18.70 -3.81
N GLU A 266 -2.07 19.31 -4.49
CA GLU A 266 -2.11 20.72 -4.90
C GLU A 266 -3.29 21.05 -5.83
N LEU A 267 -3.55 20.19 -6.82
CA LEU A 267 -4.65 20.41 -7.76
C LEU A 267 -6.01 20.26 -7.09
N SER A 268 -6.14 19.33 -6.12
CA SER A 268 -7.40 19.13 -5.43
C SER A 268 -7.80 20.31 -4.54
N ASP A 269 -6.82 21.04 -4.01
CA ASP A 269 -7.06 22.25 -3.24
C ASP A 269 -7.60 23.39 -4.12
N LYS A 270 -7.19 23.43 -5.40
CA LYS A 270 -7.58 24.48 -6.36
C LYS A 270 -8.86 24.13 -7.13
N MET A 271 -9.05 22.87 -7.51
CA MET A 271 -10.12 22.44 -8.43
C MET A 271 -11.29 21.75 -7.72
N GLY A 272 -11.13 21.39 -6.44
CA GLY A 272 -12.06 20.56 -5.67
C GLY A 272 -11.71 19.07 -5.69
N ARG A 273 -11.95 18.41 -4.54
CA ARG A 273 -11.62 16.99 -4.32
C ARG A 273 -12.33 16.07 -5.31
N LYS A 274 -13.65 16.28 -5.48
CA LYS A 274 -14.51 15.46 -6.33
C LYS A 274 -14.06 15.42 -7.79
N LYS A 275 -13.74 16.57 -8.38
CA LYS A 275 -13.35 16.65 -9.80
C LYS A 275 -12.10 15.84 -10.08
N LEU A 276 -11.13 15.91 -9.17
CA LEU A 276 -9.88 15.20 -9.35
C LEU A 276 -10.02 13.69 -9.15
N LEU A 277 -10.88 13.26 -8.20
CA LEU A 277 -11.23 11.84 -8.03
C LEU A 277 -11.94 11.30 -9.29
N LEU A 278 -12.90 12.05 -9.85
CA LEU A 278 -13.58 11.66 -11.10
C LEU A 278 -12.60 11.54 -12.26
N PHE A 279 -11.71 12.53 -12.45
CA PHE A 279 -10.67 12.47 -13.47
C PHE A 279 -9.78 11.23 -13.30
N GLY A 280 -9.29 10.99 -12.09
CA GLY A 280 -8.37 9.88 -11.80
C GLY A 280 -9.02 8.52 -12.03
N TYR A 281 -10.22 8.27 -11.49
CA TYR A 281 -10.89 6.97 -11.63
C TYR A 281 -11.37 6.72 -13.06
N ALA A 282 -11.88 7.73 -13.77
CA ALA A 282 -12.23 7.58 -15.19
C ALA A 282 -10.98 7.28 -16.04
N GLY A 283 -9.91 8.07 -15.85
CA GLY A 283 -8.65 7.85 -16.55
C GLY A 283 -8.04 6.48 -16.25
N PHE A 284 -8.09 6.04 -14.98
CA PHE A 284 -7.56 4.72 -14.59
C PHE A 284 -8.36 3.57 -15.23
N ALA A 285 -9.71 3.65 -15.22
CA ALA A 285 -10.56 2.66 -15.87
C ALA A 285 -10.27 2.54 -17.37
N LEU A 286 -10.21 3.68 -18.08
CA LEU A 286 -9.90 3.73 -19.52
C LEU A 286 -8.49 3.20 -19.81
N THR A 287 -7.52 3.52 -18.94
CA THR A 287 -6.14 3.06 -19.13
C THR A 287 -6.01 1.56 -18.89
N LEU A 288 -6.74 0.98 -17.92
CA LEU A 288 -6.78 -0.47 -17.70
C LEU A 288 -7.38 -1.20 -18.90
N LEU A 289 -8.45 -0.68 -19.51
CA LEU A 289 -9.00 -1.21 -20.76
C LEU A 289 -7.99 -1.09 -21.91
N GLY A 290 -7.38 0.07 -22.05
CA GLY A 290 -6.32 0.31 -23.03
C GLY A 290 -5.13 -0.64 -22.85
N PHE A 291 -4.76 -0.96 -21.59
CA PHE A 291 -3.69 -1.90 -21.29
C PHE A 291 -3.97 -3.31 -21.83
N VAL A 292 -5.20 -3.81 -21.65
CA VAL A 292 -5.59 -5.11 -22.20
C VAL A 292 -5.55 -5.08 -23.74
N LEU A 293 -6.12 -4.05 -24.35
CA LEU A 293 -6.30 -3.93 -25.80
C LEU A 293 -5.05 -3.49 -26.56
N SER A 294 -4.03 -2.97 -25.86
CA SER A 294 -2.82 -2.42 -26.49
C SER A 294 -1.96 -3.49 -27.16
N PRO A 295 -1.22 -3.11 -28.22
CA PRO A 295 -0.16 -3.96 -28.76
C PRO A 295 0.97 -4.14 -27.72
N SER A 296 1.72 -5.23 -27.88
CA SER A 296 2.86 -5.59 -26.98
C SER A 296 4.13 -4.80 -27.27
N SER A 297 4.06 -3.62 -27.86
CA SER A 297 5.26 -2.81 -28.13
C SER A 297 5.71 -2.05 -26.88
N LEU A 298 7.01 -2.07 -26.58
CA LEU A 298 7.58 -1.45 -25.40
C LEU A 298 7.23 0.04 -25.24
N PRO A 299 7.29 0.89 -26.30
CA PRO A 299 6.91 2.30 -26.18
C PRO A 299 5.45 2.50 -25.75
N VAL A 300 4.53 1.67 -26.24
CA VAL A 300 3.11 1.72 -25.88
C VAL A 300 2.94 1.28 -24.41
N LEU A 301 3.62 0.23 -23.98
CA LEU A 301 3.58 -0.23 -22.60
C LEU A 301 4.15 0.81 -21.62
N VAL A 302 5.25 1.48 -21.99
CA VAL A 302 5.81 2.60 -21.22
C VAL A 302 4.76 3.71 -21.04
N LEU A 303 4.12 4.14 -22.13
CA LEU A 303 3.07 5.16 -22.05
C LEU A 303 1.92 4.73 -21.14
N ILE A 304 1.46 3.49 -21.28
CA ILE A 304 0.34 2.96 -20.49
C ILE A 304 0.70 2.92 -19.00
N VAL A 305 1.87 2.42 -18.62
CA VAL A 305 2.23 2.33 -17.19
C VAL A 305 2.45 3.72 -16.57
N VAL A 306 2.93 4.70 -17.37
CA VAL A 306 2.99 6.10 -16.95
C VAL A 306 1.59 6.64 -16.66
N VAL A 307 0.65 6.43 -17.59
CA VAL A 307 -0.74 6.90 -17.40
C VAL A 307 -1.44 6.12 -16.29
N LEU A 308 -1.19 4.81 -16.12
CA LEU A 308 -1.69 4.02 -14.99
C LEU A 308 -1.20 4.59 -13.65
N GLY A 309 0.11 4.83 -13.54
CA GLY A 309 0.70 5.42 -12.34
C GLY A 309 0.09 6.80 -12.06
N PHE A 310 0.05 7.67 -13.05
CA PHE A 310 -0.49 9.01 -12.91
C PHE A 310 -1.96 9.00 -12.49
N THR A 311 -2.83 8.32 -13.23
CA THR A 311 -4.29 8.37 -13.00
C THR A 311 -4.73 7.72 -11.69
N PHE A 312 -4.03 6.68 -11.23
CA PHE A 312 -4.33 6.08 -9.93
C PHE A 312 -3.84 6.95 -8.77
N PHE A 313 -2.57 7.33 -8.78
CA PHE A 313 -1.97 7.98 -7.63
C PHE A 313 -2.41 9.44 -7.45
N ILE A 314 -2.84 10.12 -8.53
CA ILE A 314 -3.41 11.48 -8.42
C ILE A 314 -4.68 11.51 -7.55
N THR A 315 -5.36 10.36 -7.34
CA THR A 315 -6.55 10.24 -6.50
C THR A 315 -6.23 10.10 -5.01
N GLN A 316 -5.00 9.69 -4.64
CA GLN A 316 -4.70 9.27 -3.26
C GLN A 316 -4.72 10.45 -2.27
N SER A 317 -4.07 11.57 -2.61
CA SER A 317 -4.10 12.78 -1.77
C SER A 317 -5.48 13.40 -1.66
N PRO A 318 -6.24 13.61 -2.76
CA PRO A 318 -7.62 14.12 -2.68
C PRO A 318 -8.56 13.24 -1.86
N MET A 319 -8.42 11.90 -1.97
CA MET A 319 -9.23 10.96 -1.19
C MET A 319 -8.93 11.08 0.31
N ASN A 320 -7.65 11.13 0.69
CA ASN A 320 -7.26 11.30 2.08
C ASN A 320 -7.68 12.67 2.63
N ALA A 321 -7.56 13.73 1.84
CA ALA A 321 -8.00 15.07 2.21
C ALA A 321 -9.53 15.11 2.41
N LEU A 322 -10.29 14.53 1.48
CA LEU A 322 -11.77 14.43 1.61
C LEU A 322 -12.17 13.70 2.89
N LEU A 323 -11.45 12.63 3.25
CA LEU A 323 -11.69 11.92 4.51
C LEU A 323 -11.41 12.82 5.72
N GLY A 324 -10.33 13.60 5.67
CA GLY A 324 -10.00 14.60 6.70
C GLY A 324 -11.05 15.70 6.82
N ASP A 325 -11.57 16.19 5.68
CA ASP A 325 -12.58 17.27 5.63
C ASP A 325 -13.91 16.84 6.29
N VAL A 326 -14.26 15.54 6.22
CA VAL A 326 -15.51 15.01 6.82
C VAL A 326 -15.31 14.40 8.20
N ALA A 327 -14.07 14.18 8.63
CA ALA A 327 -13.75 13.64 9.93
C ALA A 327 -14.00 14.67 11.04
N ARG A 328 -14.48 14.20 12.18
CA ARG A 328 -14.55 15.04 13.39
C ARG A 328 -13.15 15.23 13.97
N LYS A 329 -12.86 16.41 14.51
CA LYS A 329 -11.56 16.74 15.11
C LYS A 329 -11.16 15.78 16.24
N ASP A 330 -12.16 15.33 17.03
CA ASP A 330 -11.96 14.40 18.16
C ASP A 330 -11.84 12.92 17.75
N THR A 331 -12.02 12.58 16.48
CA THR A 331 -11.97 11.19 15.96
C THR A 331 -11.11 11.02 14.71
N VAL A 332 -10.31 12.01 14.33
CA VAL A 332 -9.49 11.99 13.11
C VAL A 332 -8.57 10.75 13.05
N GLY A 333 -7.88 10.43 14.14
CA GLY A 333 -6.99 9.26 14.20
C GLY A 333 -7.72 7.94 13.93
N VAL A 334 -8.89 7.74 14.58
CA VAL A 334 -9.72 6.54 14.35
C VAL A 334 -10.28 6.52 12.93
N THR A 335 -10.64 7.66 12.37
CA THR A 335 -11.12 7.75 10.98
C THR A 335 -10.06 7.26 10.00
N TYR A 336 -8.79 7.66 10.17
CA TYR A 336 -7.69 7.12 9.37
C TYR A 336 -7.38 5.65 9.69
N GLY A 337 -7.51 5.22 10.94
CA GLY A 337 -7.40 3.80 11.30
C GLY A 337 -8.44 2.94 10.57
N VAL A 338 -9.70 3.37 10.57
CA VAL A 338 -10.79 2.73 9.81
C VAL A 338 -10.48 2.77 8.29
N ASN A 339 -9.96 3.88 7.77
CA ASN A 339 -9.53 3.99 6.38
C ASN A 339 -8.51 2.89 6.00
N PHE A 340 -7.45 2.70 6.78
CA PHE A 340 -6.45 1.66 6.51
C PHE A 340 -7.05 0.26 6.64
N THR A 341 -7.88 0.02 7.66
CA THR A 341 -8.55 -1.26 7.86
C THR A 341 -9.48 -1.60 6.69
N LEU A 342 -10.28 -0.65 6.22
CA LEU A 342 -11.16 -0.87 5.07
C LEU A 342 -10.37 -1.02 3.77
N LYS A 343 -9.38 -0.16 3.54
CA LYS A 343 -8.57 -0.14 2.32
C LYS A 343 -7.87 -1.48 2.09
N TYR A 344 -7.19 -2.00 3.10
CA TYR A 344 -6.40 -3.22 2.99
C TYR A 344 -7.13 -4.45 3.52
N GLY A 345 -7.93 -4.29 4.58
CA GLY A 345 -8.70 -5.38 5.19
C GLY A 345 -9.91 -5.85 4.38
N ILE A 346 -10.40 -5.05 3.41
CA ILE A 346 -11.35 -5.52 2.38
C ILE A 346 -10.61 -5.74 1.06
N GLY A 347 -9.61 -4.91 0.77
CA GLY A 347 -8.76 -5.07 -0.41
C GLY A 347 -8.11 -6.45 -0.55
N PHE A 348 -7.94 -7.19 0.57
CA PHE A 348 -7.34 -8.53 0.55
C PHE A 348 -8.09 -9.56 -0.31
N PHE A 349 -9.39 -9.40 -0.50
CA PHE A 349 -10.16 -10.29 -1.38
C PHE A 349 -9.71 -10.20 -2.85
N THR A 350 -9.15 -9.06 -3.26
CA THR A 350 -8.91 -8.79 -4.67
C THR A 350 -7.85 -9.69 -5.31
N PRO A 351 -6.67 -9.96 -4.68
CA PRO A 351 -5.71 -10.88 -5.27
C PRO A 351 -6.25 -12.31 -5.40
N ALA A 352 -7.07 -12.78 -4.44
CA ALA A 352 -7.71 -14.09 -4.51
C ALA A 352 -8.73 -14.16 -5.66
N ILE A 353 -9.60 -13.14 -5.79
CA ILE A 353 -10.56 -13.03 -6.91
C ILE A 353 -9.81 -12.95 -8.25
N ALA A 354 -8.75 -12.14 -8.33
CA ALA A 354 -7.96 -11.97 -9.52
C ALA A 354 -7.24 -13.27 -9.94
N GLY A 355 -6.70 -14.02 -8.96
CA GLY A 355 -6.09 -15.33 -9.21
C GLY A 355 -7.11 -16.33 -9.75
N TRP A 356 -8.31 -16.37 -9.17
CA TRP A 356 -9.40 -17.21 -9.65
C TRP A 356 -9.85 -16.82 -11.07
N LEU A 357 -9.99 -15.52 -11.35
CA LEU A 357 -10.31 -15.02 -12.69
C LEU A 357 -9.22 -15.38 -13.70
N ALA A 358 -7.95 -15.20 -13.33
CA ALA A 358 -6.83 -15.53 -14.20
C ALA A 358 -6.81 -17.02 -14.57
N LEU A 359 -7.05 -17.90 -13.59
CA LEU A 359 -7.08 -19.34 -13.78
C LEU A 359 -8.21 -19.80 -14.69
N ASN A 360 -9.43 -19.24 -14.54
CA ASN A 360 -10.63 -19.73 -15.22
C ASN A 360 -10.93 -18.97 -16.53
N TYR A 361 -10.52 -17.70 -16.65
CA TYR A 361 -10.89 -16.81 -17.77
C TYR A 361 -9.69 -16.08 -18.39
N GLY A 362 -8.47 -16.37 -17.91
CA GLY A 362 -7.24 -15.75 -18.39
C GLY A 362 -6.97 -14.36 -17.80
N TYR A 363 -5.72 -13.90 -17.91
CA TYR A 363 -5.25 -12.67 -17.27
C TYR A 363 -5.97 -11.39 -17.74
N SER A 364 -6.49 -11.35 -18.95
CA SER A 364 -7.24 -10.19 -19.45
C SER A 364 -8.51 -9.94 -18.65
N SER A 365 -9.18 -10.99 -18.17
CA SER A 365 -10.39 -10.89 -17.33
C SER A 365 -10.12 -10.15 -16.01
N VAL A 366 -8.92 -10.31 -15.47
CA VAL A 366 -8.48 -9.63 -14.24
C VAL A 366 -8.46 -8.11 -14.43
N PHE A 367 -7.92 -7.65 -15.55
CA PHE A 367 -7.82 -6.20 -15.83
C PHE A 367 -9.16 -5.59 -16.25
N TYR A 368 -10.05 -6.36 -16.90
CA TYR A 368 -11.44 -5.96 -17.08
C TYR A 368 -12.19 -5.81 -15.77
N PHE A 369 -11.97 -6.72 -14.82
CA PHE A 369 -12.51 -6.59 -13.46
C PHE A 369 -12.00 -5.35 -12.75
N PHE A 370 -10.70 -5.04 -12.83
CA PHE A 370 -10.17 -3.80 -12.23
C PHE A 370 -10.71 -2.54 -12.92
N ALA A 371 -10.90 -2.56 -14.23
CA ALA A 371 -11.54 -1.44 -14.94
C ALA A 371 -12.98 -1.22 -14.46
N ALA A 372 -13.74 -2.30 -14.24
CA ALA A 372 -15.09 -2.23 -13.69
C ALA A 372 -15.11 -1.67 -12.24
N LEU A 373 -14.16 -2.07 -11.38
CA LEU A 373 -14.02 -1.51 -10.04
C LEU A 373 -13.70 -0.01 -10.08
N SER A 374 -12.84 0.43 -11.01
CA SER A 374 -12.51 1.84 -11.17
C SER A 374 -13.71 2.65 -11.70
N ALA A 375 -14.47 2.10 -12.64
CA ALA A 375 -15.71 2.70 -13.12
C ALA A 375 -16.77 2.79 -12.01
N LEU A 376 -16.85 1.79 -11.12
CA LEU A 376 -17.70 1.84 -9.94
C LEU A 376 -17.26 2.94 -8.96
N ALA A 377 -15.93 3.08 -8.73
CA ALA A 377 -15.39 4.16 -7.91
C ALA A 377 -15.73 5.54 -8.50
N PHE A 378 -15.63 5.71 -9.82
CA PHE A 378 -16.09 6.89 -10.53
C PHE A 378 -17.59 7.15 -10.26
N GLY A 379 -18.46 6.13 -10.45
CA GLY A 379 -19.91 6.26 -10.23
C GLY A 379 -20.25 6.64 -8.79
N ILE A 380 -19.58 6.03 -7.79
CA ILE A 380 -19.79 6.38 -6.38
C ILE A 380 -19.29 7.80 -6.09
N THR A 381 -18.19 8.24 -6.72
CA THR A 381 -17.67 9.60 -6.57
C THR A 381 -18.67 10.67 -7.05
N LEU A 382 -19.51 10.37 -8.05
CA LEU A 382 -20.58 11.30 -8.49
C LEU A 382 -21.56 11.64 -7.38
N LEU A 383 -21.77 10.73 -6.41
CA LEU A 383 -22.70 10.91 -5.29
C LEU A 383 -22.18 11.89 -4.22
N ILE A 384 -20.90 12.26 -4.24
CA ILE A 384 -20.34 13.27 -3.34
C ILE A 384 -21.01 14.61 -3.65
N LYS A 385 -21.62 15.22 -2.63
CA LYS A 385 -22.14 16.58 -2.72
C LYS A 385 -20.98 17.55 -2.46
N GLU A 386 -20.68 18.43 -3.41
CA GLU A 386 -19.82 19.60 -3.17
C GLU A 386 -20.67 20.63 -2.41
N ASN A 387 -20.17 21.08 -1.25
CA ASN A 387 -20.78 22.20 -0.51
C ASN A 387 -20.31 23.51 -1.11
#